data_cac8fbe484beb261b3b1dba7abaaa883
#
_entry.id   cac8fbe484beb261b3b1dba7abaaa883
#
_cell.length_a   1.000
_cell.length_b   1.000
_cell.length_c   1.000
_cell.angle_alpha   90.00
_cell.angle_beta   90.00
_cell.angle_gamma   90.00
#
_symmetry.space_group_name_H-M   'P 1'
#
loop_
_entity.id
_entity.type
_entity.pdbx_description
1 polymer ?
#
loop_
_entity_poly.entity_id
_entity_poly.type
_entity_poly.pdbx_seq_one_letter_code
_entity_poly.pdbx_strand_id
1 'polypeptide(L)'
;MDTEKKTGERIGITLALLACVGFSAFLIWLQQKQKNDRQQLTQQVQDSGQREEQTEGSGQIEIRSRVTRSKTGDQPVFSLPGGFYPEDITVEIAAPAGSSIYYTLDGTVPDPENGILYEAPVEITNVCGSPNVYSAISTVSAYQDYAPFNDVDKAVVLQAVAVDAGGRTSNVTCASYFVAMEARAMYRDLPVLSLTVDPVELFDYFGGNYVTGVDYENALAADDLRFDSANYYRGGEMKPHVEYFEADRYLTYEGE
;
A
#
# COMPACT_ATOMS: atom_id res chain seq x y z
N MET A 1 -19.61 19.99 -51.83
CA MET A 1 -18.59 19.05 -51.30
C MET A 1 -17.83 19.56 -50.08
N ASP A 2 -17.77 20.90 -49.84
CA ASP A 2 -17.01 21.48 -48.70
C ASP A 2 -17.77 21.54 -47.35
N THR A 3 -19.06 21.49 -47.36
CA THR A 3 -19.87 21.59 -46.13
C THR A 3 -19.91 20.30 -45.32
N GLU A 4 -19.90 19.15 -45.99
CA GLU A 4 -19.92 17.85 -45.31
C GLU A 4 -18.59 17.55 -44.61
N LYS A 5 -17.46 17.96 -45.21
CA LYS A 5 -16.12 17.76 -44.62
C LYS A 5 -15.91 18.58 -43.35
N LYS A 6 -16.40 19.83 -43.32
CA LYS A 6 -16.35 20.67 -42.10
C LYS A 6 -17.24 20.21 -40.97
N THR A 7 -18.35 19.52 -41.29
CA THR A 7 -19.27 18.96 -40.27
C THR A 7 -18.66 17.72 -39.63
N GLY A 8 -18.01 16.85 -40.42
CA GLY A 8 -17.31 15.67 -39.92
C GLY A 8 -16.14 15.99 -38.98
N GLU A 9 -15.31 17.00 -39.32
CA GLU A 9 -14.22 17.47 -38.44
C GLU A 9 -14.74 18.07 -37.12
N ARG A 10 -15.83 18.85 -37.14
CA ARG A 10 -16.42 19.41 -35.93
C ARG A 10 -17.01 18.32 -35.02
N ILE A 11 -17.64 17.29 -35.58
CA ILE A 11 -18.18 16.17 -34.82
C ILE A 11 -17.04 15.34 -34.22
N GLY A 12 -15.94 15.10 -34.97
CA GLY A 12 -14.76 14.40 -34.48
C GLY A 12 -14.09 15.11 -33.32
N ILE A 13 -13.89 16.44 -33.42
CA ILE A 13 -13.29 17.25 -32.34
C ILE A 13 -14.21 17.30 -31.11
N THR A 14 -15.51 17.37 -31.29
CA THR A 14 -16.48 17.37 -30.17
C THR A 14 -16.52 16.02 -29.46
N LEU A 15 -16.45 14.92 -30.21
CA LEU A 15 -16.37 13.57 -29.64
C LEU A 15 -15.04 13.32 -28.91
N ALA A 16 -13.91 13.80 -29.45
CA ALA A 16 -12.61 13.73 -28.80
C ALA A 16 -12.56 14.55 -27.50
N LEU A 17 -13.12 15.77 -27.51
CA LEU A 17 -13.23 16.59 -26.31
C LEU A 17 -14.15 15.98 -25.25
N LEU A 18 -15.26 15.37 -25.63
CA LEU A 18 -16.15 14.64 -24.71
C LEU A 18 -15.46 13.40 -24.13
N ALA A 19 -14.68 12.67 -24.92
CA ALA A 19 -13.88 11.54 -24.46
C ALA A 19 -12.79 11.99 -23.46
N CYS A 20 -12.07 13.09 -23.73
CA CYS A 20 -11.07 13.66 -22.83
C CYS A 20 -11.69 14.15 -21.51
N VAL A 21 -12.85 14.79 -21.54
CA VAL A 21 -13.57 15.24 -20.33
C VAL A 21 -14.08 14.04 -19.53
N GLY A 22 -14.63 13.02 -20.20
CA GLY A 22 -15.06 11.77 -19.58
C GLY A 22 -13.90 11.01 -18.93
N PHE A 23 -12.76 10.97 -19.61
CA PHE A 23 -11.55 10.32 -19.11
C PHE A 23 -10.95 11.06 -17.90
N SER A 24 -10.88 12.40 -17.96
CA SER A 24 -10.42 13.20 -16.81
C SER A 24 -11.35 13.05 -15.60
N ALA A 25 -12.67 13.02 -15.82
CA ALA A 25 -13.66 12.77 -14.78
C ALA A 25 -13.53 11.35 -14.20
N PHE A 26 -13.22 10.36 -15.03
CA PHE A 26 -12.98 8.99 -14.61
C PHE A 26 -11.69 8.87 -13.78
N LEU A 27 -10.61 9.54 -14.16
CA LEU A 27 -9.37 9.58 -13.39
C LEU A 27 -9.57 10.25 -12.02
N ILE A 28 -10.28 11.39 -11.97
CA ILE A 28 -10.63 12.06 -10.72
C ILE A 28 -11.52 11.14 -9.87
N TRP A 29 -12.46 10.43 -10.48
CA TRP A 29 -13.30 9.45 -9.78
C TRP A 29 -12.49 8.29 -9.23
N LEU A 30 -11.51 7.74 -10.00
CA LEU A 30 -10.60 6.68 -9.52
C LEU A 30 -9.75 7.14 -8.35
N GLN A 31 -9.15 8.33 -8.43
CA GLN A 31 -8.38 8.90 -7.32
C GLN A 31 -9.27 9.13 -6.10
N GLN A 32 -10.48 9.64 -6.30
CA GLN A 32 -11.43 9.84 -5.21
C GLN A 32 -11.92 8.51 -4.61
N LYS A 33 -12.12 7.50 -5.46
CA LYS A 33 -12.46 6.15 -5.02
C LYS A 33 -11.33 5.54 -4.20
N GLN A 34 -10.07 5.58 -4.68
CA GLN A 34 -8.90 5.12 -3.92
C GLN A 34 -8.77 5.84 -2.58
N LYS A 35 -8.99 7.17 -2.56
CA LYS A 35 -8.96 7.95 -1.32
C LYS A 35 -10.08 7.55 -0.36
N ASN A 36 -11.28 7.29 -0.86
CA ASN A 36 -12.41 6.83 -0.05
C ASN A 36 -12.20 5.39 0.45
N ASP A 37 -11.66 4.50 -0.40
CA ASP A 37 -11.37 3.12 -0.04
C ASP A 37 -10.28 3.06 1.05
N ARG A 38 -9.25 3.94 0.96
CA ARG A 38 -8.24 4.12 2.03
C ARG A 38 -8.89 4.59 3.34
N GLN A 39 -9.77 5.59 3.28
CA GLN A 39 -10.47 6.09 4.47
C GLN A 39 -11.39 5.03 5.08
N GLN A 40 -12.05 4.21 4.25
CA GLN A 40 -12.88 3.11 4.73
C GLN A 40 -12.05 2.00 5.39
N LEU A 41 -10.89 1.65 4.81
CA LEU A 41 -9.96 0.68 5.40
C LEU A 41 -9.47 1.19 6.77
N THR A 42 -9.07 2.46 6.84
CA THR A 42 -8.65 3.09 8.09
C THR A 42 -9.77 3.14 9.13
N GLN A 43 -11.01 3.48 8.72
CA GLN A 43 -12.18 3.46 9.61
C GLN A 43 -12.56 2.04 10.05
N GLN A 44 -12.47 1.04 9.16
CA GLN A 44 -12.72 -0.37 9.55
C GLN A 44 -11.70 -0.87 10.57
N VAL A 45 -10.43 -0.49 10.42
CA VAL A 45 -9.39 -0.80 11.40
C VAL A 45 -9.67 -0.08 12.73
N GLN A 46 -10.15 1.16 12.71
CA GLN A 46 -10.52 1.92 13.90
C GLN A 46 -11.84 1.43 14.55
N ASP A 47 -12.85 1.06 13.74
CA ASP A 47 -14.15 0.59 14.25
C ASP A 47 -14.08 -0.85 14.81
N SER A 48 -13.13 -1.69 14.34
CA SER A 48 -12.91 -3.01 14.94
C SER A 48 -12.31 -2.91 16.35
N GLY A 49 -11.51 -1.89 16.63
CA GLY A 49 -10.93 -1.64 17.95
C GLY A 49 -11.93 -1.20 19.03
N GLN A 50 -13.13 -0.70 18.68
CA GLN A 50 -14.14 -0.27 19.66
C GLN A 50 -15.04 -1.40 20.18
N ARG A 51 -14.86 -2.64 19.74
CA ARG A 51 -15.86 -3.70 19.98
C ARG A 51 -15.54 -4.69 21.09
N GLU A 52 -14.33 -4.71 21.65
CA GLU A 52 -13.99 -5.65 22.73
C GLU A 52 -13.17 -5.04 23.87
N GLU A 53 -13.81 -4.19 24.68
CA GLU A 53 -13.43 -4.08 26.09
C GLU A 53 -14.03 -5.27 26.83
N GLN A 54 -13.26 -6.34 27.01
CA GLN A 54 -13.25 -7.22 28.20
C GLN A 54 -12.57 -8.54 27.84
N THR A 55 -11.30 -8.69 28.18
CA THR A 55 -10.77 -9.88 28.86
C THR A 55 -9.34 -9.54 29.34
N GLU A 56 -9.17 -9.38 30.64
CA GLU A 56 -7.87 -9.39 31.30
C GLU A 56 -7.28 -10.81 31.17
N GLY A 57 -6.28 -10.94 30.30
CA GLY A 57 -5.37 -12.06 30.25
C GLY A 57 -3.99 -11.50 29.94
N SER A 58 -3.13 -11.33 30.95
CA SER A 58 -1.75 -10.91 30.74
C SER A 58 -0.95 -12.03 30.06
N GLY A 59 -1.21 -12.24 28.76
CA GLY A 59 -0.32 -13.01 27.88
C GLY A 59 0.89 -12.16 27.57
N GLN A 60 2.08 -12.59 27.96
CA GLN A 60 3.31 -11.98 27.49
C GLN A 60 3.40 -12.19 25.98
N ILE A 61 3.41 -11.09 25.21
CA ILE A 61 3.63 -11.15 23.76
C ILE A 61 5.08 -11.60 23.54
N GLU A 62 5.25 -12.76 22.91
CA GLU A 62 6.57 -13.28 22.56
C GLU A 62 7.12 -12.51 21.33
N ILE A 63 8.15 -11.70 21.54
CA ILE A 63 8.82 -10.97 20.46
C ILE A 63 9.78 -11.92 19.75
N ARG A 64 9.46 -12.29 18.50
CA ARG A 64 10.25 -13.19 17.65
C ARG A 64 11.10 -12.41 16.65
N SER A 65 12.09 -11.65 17.13
CA SER A 65 13.05 -10.95 16.27
C SER A 65 14.48 -11.20 16.71
N ARG A 66 15.36 -11.48 15.74
CA ARG A 66 16.81 -11.58 15.89
C ARG A 66 17.53 -10.36 15.33
N VAL A 67 16.79 -9.43 14.76
CA VAL A 67 17.33 -8.17 14.23
C VAL A 67 17.52 -7.18 15.36
N THR A 68 18.75 -6.68 15.52
CA THR A 68 19.03 -5.58 16.44
C THR A 68 18.88 -4.27 15.69
N ARG A 69 17.76 -3.57 15.90
CA ARG A 69 17.56 -2.24 15.34
C ARG A 69 18.52 -1.25 16.00
N SER A 70 19.37 -0.64 15.20
CA SER A 70 20.18 0.48 15.66
C SER A 70 19.29 1.72 15.76
N LYS A 71 19.24 2.33 16.94
CA LYS A 71 18.59 3.65 17.12
C LYS A 71 19.51 4.72 16.52
N THR A 72 19.58 4.77 15.20
CA THR A 72 20.37 5.79 14.50
C THR A 72 19.41 6.76 13.82
N GLY A 73 19.48 8.02 14.23
CA GLY A 73 18.85 9.10 13.53
C GLY A 73 17.54 9.59 14.15
N ASP A 74 16.81 10.31 13.34
CA ASP A 74 15.58 11.05 13.62
C ASP A 74 14.30 10.28 13.23
N GLN A 75 14.45 9.04 12.75
CA GLN A 75 13.31 8.22 12.32
C GLN A 75 12.52 7.63 13.50
N PRO A 76 11.21 7.38 13.33
CA PRO A 76 10.38 6.73 14.34
C PRO A 76 10.87 5.33 14.71
N VAL A 77 10.51 4.87 15.91
CA VAL A 77 10.80 3.51 16.41
C VAL A 77 9.51 2.89 16.92
N PHE A 78 9.20 1.68 16.47
CA PHE A 78 8.05 0.91 16.91
C PHE A 78 8.37 0.10 18.17
N SER A 79 7.42 -0.01 19.10
CA SER A 79 7.55 -0.80 20.33
C SER A 79 7.62 -2.31 20.06
N LEU A 80 6.99 -2.77 18.98
CA LEU A 80 7.02 -4.15 18.53
C LEU A 80 7.61 -4.23 17.11
N PRO A 81 8.50 -5.20 16.81
CA PRO A 81 9.02 -5.42 15.46
C PRO A 81 7.94 -6.00 14.55
N GLY A 82 8.14 -5.92 13.22
CA GLY A 82 7.41 -6.72 12.25
C GLY A 82 7.43 -8.21 12.62
N GLY A 83 6.36 -8.94 12.34
CA GLY A 83 6.31 -10.35 12.73
C GLY A 83 4.93 -10.98 12.68
N PHE A 84 4.91 -12.24 13.11
CA PHE A 84 3.69 -13.03 13.26
C PHE A 84 3.20 -12.95 14.71
N TYR A 85 1.96 -12.54 14.87
CA TYR A 85 1.31 -12.38 16.16
C TYR A 85 0.05 -13.23 16.20
N PRO A 86 -0.17 -14.03 17.25
CA PRO A 86 -1.31 -14.94 17.33
C PRO A 86 -2.65 -14.23 17.50
N GLU A 87 -2.63 -13.01 18.04
CA GLU A 87 -3.79 -12.17 18.33
C GLU A 87 -3.48 -10.71 18.05
N ASP A 88 -4.48 -9.87 18.12
CA ASP A 88 -4.37 -8.43 17.91
C ASP A 88 -3.37 -7.80 18.88
N ILE A 89 -2.63 -6.80 18.42
CA ILE A 89 -1.57 -6.15 19.19
C ILE A 89 -1.70 -4.63 19.13
N THR A 90 -1.04 -3.98 20.07
CA THR A 90 -0.94 -2.52 20.11
C THR A 90 0.52 -2.10 19.94
N VAL A 91 0.79 -1.20 19.01
CA VAL A 91 2.14 -0.70 18.69
C VAL A 91 2.26 0.78 19.08
N GLU A 92 3.20 1.07 19.97
CA GLU A 92 3.60 2.45 20.27
C GLU A 92 4.64 2.92 19.27
N ILE A 93 4.57 4.20 18.89
CA ILE A 93 5.52 4.84 18.00
C ILE A 93 6.23 5.95 18.77
N ALA A 94 7.55 5.87 18.86
CA ALA A 94 8.38 6.89 19.48
C ALA A 94 9.25 7.60 18.43
N ALA A 95 9.42 8.92 18.57
CA ALA A 95 10.29 9.74 17.74
C ALA A 95 11.01 10.80 18.60
N PRO A 96 11.99 11.52 18.03
CA PRO A 96 12.66 12.61 18.74
C PRO A 96 11.69 13.65 19.28
N ALA A 97 11.97 14.19 20.46
CA ALA A 97 11.13 15.17 21.12
C ALA A 97 10.92 16.42 20.25
N GLY A 98 9.66 16.86 20.16
CA GLY A 98 9.27 18.04 19.36
C GLY A 98 8.94 17.72 17.90
N SER A 99 8.97 16.45 17.49
CA SER A 99 8.47 16.02 16.19
C SER A 99 7.00 15.62 16.27
N SER A 100 6.27 15.83 15.17
CA SER A 100 4.97 15.19 14.90
C SER A 100 5.21 13.88 14.16
N ILE A 101 4.48 12.83 14.52
CA ILE A 101 4.60 11.52 13.87
C ILE A 101 3.37 11.33 12.98
N TYR A 102 3.60 10.93 11.72
CA TYR A 102 2.54 10.53 10.78
C TYR A 102 2.75 9.07 10.39
N TYR A 103 1.67 8.31 10.30
CA TYR A 103 1.75 6.90 9.94
C TYR A 103 0.65 6.48 8.95
N THR A 104 0.87 5.35 8.27
CA THR A 104 -0.08 4.66 7.39
C THR A 104 -0.12 3.17 7.73
N LEU A 105 -1.20 2.48 7.33
CA LEU A 105 -1.41 1.05 7.58
C LEU A 105 -1.58 0.24 6.28
N ASP A 106 -1.47 0.89 5.14
CA ASP A 106 -1.76 0.34 3.81
C ASP A 106 -0.54 0.21 2.90
N GLY A 107 0.66 0.41 3.45
CA GLY A 107 1.91 0.34 2.70
C GLY A 107 2.28 1.60 1.92
N THR A 108 1.47 2.67 1.99
CA THR A 108 1.86 3.97 1.43
C THR A 108 2.87 4.68 2.33
N VAL A 109 3.80 5.42 1.72
CA VAL A 109 4.72 6.26 2.48
C VAL A 109 3.95 7.41 3.11
N PRO A 110 3.97 7.56 4.46
CA PRO A 110 3.21 8.60 5.13
C PRO A 110 3.85 9.98 4.97
N ASP A 111 3.00 11.00 4.91
CA ASP A 111 3.35 12.41 5.01
C ASP A 111 2.23 13.18 5.76
N PRO A 112 2.37 14.50 6.01
CA PRO A 112 1.31 15.26 6.67
C PRO A 112 -0.02 15.35 5.90
N GLU A 113 -0.05 15.04 4.60
CA GLU A 113 -1.25 15.14 3.75
C GLU A 113 -2.02 13.81 3.72
N ASN A 114 -1.30 12.66 3.66
CA ASN A 114 -1.89 11.34 3.53
C ASN A 114 -1.83 10.51 4.82
N GLY A 115 -0.92 10.84 5.74
CA GLY A 115 -0.69 10.09 6.98
C GLY A 115 -1.69 10.44 8.07
N ILE A 116 -1.86 9.50 9.00
CA ILE A 116 -2.62 9.69 10.23
C ILE A 116 -1.67 10.28 11.27
N LEU A 117 -2.06 11.39 11.90
CA LEU A 117 -1.29 11.96 13.01
C LEU A 117 -1.33 11.00 14.21
N TYR A 118 -0.16 10.63 14.73
CA TYR A 118 -0.05 9.74 15.87
C TYR A 118 -0.36 10.46 17.17
N GLU A 119 -1.46 10.09 17.82
CA GLU A 119 -1.92 10.64 19.10
C GLU A 119 -2.06 9.56 20.17
N ALA A 120 -2.17 8.30 19.78
CA ALA A 120 -2.33 7.16 20.68
C ALA A 120 -1.69 5.91 20.07
N PRO A 121 -1.40 4.85 20.86
CA PRO A 121 -0.92 3.57 20.36
C PRO A 121 -1.79 3.02 19.24
N VAL A 122 -1.15 2.44 18.21
CA VAL A 122 -1.81 1.92 17.01
C VAL A 122 -2.25 0.48 17.24
N GLU A 123 -3.54 0.22 17.10
CA GLU A 123 -4.06 -1.15 17.11
C GLU A 123 -3.81 -1.82 15.77
N ILE A 124 -3.24 -3.02 15.82
CA ILE A 124 -2.95 -3.86 14.66
C ILE A 124 -3.77 -5.14 14.79
N THR A 125 -4.74 -5.32 13.92
CA THR A 125 -5.71 -6.42 13.97
C THR A 125 -5.60 -7.32 12.74
N ASN A 126 -6.28 -8.47 12.76
CA ASN A 126 -6.38 -9.33 11.59
C ASN A 126 -7.26 -8.70 10.49
N VAL A 127 -6.66 -8.37 9.36
CA VAL A 127 -7.32 -7.74 8.22
C VAL A 127 -7.57 -8.68 7.04
N CYS A 128 -7.42 -10.00 7.22
CA CYS A 128 -7.62 -10.99 6.14
C CYS A 128 -9.06 -11.02 5.60
N GLY A 129 -10.06 -10.64 6.40
CA GLY A 129 -11.45 -10.54 5.97
C GLY A 129 -11.82 -9.24 5.24
N SER A 130 -10.88 -8.31 5.11
CA SER A 130 -11.13 -7.05 4.40
C SER A 130 -11.13 -7.25 2.88
N PRO A 131 -11.88 -6.45 2.12
CA PRO A 131 -11.91 -6.53 0.67
C PRO A 131 -10.52 -6.39 0.02
N ASN A 132 -10.34 -7.03 -1.13
CA ASN A 132 -9.14 -6.86 -1.93
C ASN A 132 -9.07 -5.43 -2.48
N VAL A 133 -7.92 -4.78 -2.30
CA VAL A 133 -7.65 -3.44 -2.85
C VAL A 133 -6.59 -3.56 -3.95
N TYR A 134 -5.32 -3.73 -3.58
CA TYR A 134 -4.23 -3.82 -4.56
C TYR A 134 -4.27 -5.13 -5.36
N SER A 135 -4.63 -6.25 -4.75
CA SER A 135 -4.79 -7.53 -5.44
C SER A 135 -6.00 -7.56 -6.41
N ALA A 136 -6.90 -6.59 -6.32
CA ALA A 136 -8.03 -6.46 -7.25
C ALA A 136 -7.73 -5.55 -8.47
N ILE A 137 -6.50 -5.03 -8.60
CA ILE A 137 -6.11 -4.19 -9.74
C ILE A 137 -5.94 -5.08 -10.97
N SER A 138 -6.85 -4.93 -11.95
CA SER A 138 -6.85 -5.74 -13.17
C SER A 138 -5.84 -5.26 -14.23
N THR A 139 -5.36 -4.02 -14.12
CA THR A 139 -4.44 -3.42 -15.09
C THR A 139 -2.99 -3.92 -14.98
N VAL A 140 -2.73 -4.89 -14.12
CA VAL A 140 -1.43 -5.59 -14.03
C VAL A 140 -1.12 -6.46 -15.25
N SER A 141 -2.10 -6.71 -16.10
CA SER A 141 -1.94 -7.47 -17.35
C SER A 141 -2.86 -6.93 -18.45
N ALA A 142 -2.33 -6.88 -19.68
CA ALA A 142 -3.10 -6.54 -20.87
C ALA A 142 -3.94 -7.69 -21.42
N TYR A 143 -3.67 -8.93 -20.98
CA TYR A 143 -4.20 -10.15 -21.63
C TYR A 143 -5.22 -10.89 -20.78
N GLN A 144 -5.12 -10.77 -19.45
CA GLN A 144 -5.94 -11.55 -18.54
C GLN A 144 -6.14 -10.78 -17.24
N ASP A 145 -7.35 -10.83 -16.70
CA ASP A 145 -7.63 -10.38 -15.35
C ASP A 145 -7.10 -11.43 -14.35
N TYR A 146 -6.14 -11.00 -13.53
CA TYR A 146 -5.53 -11.81 -12.47
C TYR A 146 -6.09 -11.47 -11.08
N ALA A 147 -7.11 -10.61 -11.00
CA ALA A 147 -7.73 -10.31 -9.72
C ALA A 147 -8.26 -11.59 -9.05
N PRO A 148 -7.90 -11.85 -7.79
CA PRO A 148 -8.37 -13.04 -7.08
C PRO A 148 -9.89 -13.04 -6.94
N PHE A 149 -10.52 -14.20 -7.15
CA PHE A 149 -11.96 -14.35 -6.98
C PHE A 149 -12.41 -14.25 -5.52
N ASN A 150 -11.54 -14.66 -4.59
CA ASN A 150 -11.77 -14.57 -3.14
C ASN A 150 -10.84 -13.53 -2.51
N ASP A 151 -11.19 -13.09 -1.31
CA ASP A 151 -10.30 -12.27 -0.51
C ASP A 151 -8.99 -13.01 -0.22
N VAL A 152 -7.87 -12.32 -0.43
CA VAL A 152 -6.54 -12.85 -0.12
C VAL A 152 -6.18 -12.57 1.34
N ASP A 153 -5.25 -13.36 1.86
CA ASP A 153 -4.65 -13.07 3.16
C ASP A 153 -3.87 -11.75 3.10
N LYS A 154 -3.95 -10.96 4.16
CA LYS A 154 -3.37 -9.63 4.23
C LYS A 154 -2.60 -9.44 5.53
N ALA A 155 -1.41 -8.87 5.43
CA ALA A 155 -0.68 -8.29 6.55
C ALA A 155 -1.02 -6.81 6.69
N VAL A 156 -0.85 -6.26 7.88
CA VAL A 156 -0.85 -4.81 8.09
C VAL A 156 0.58 -4.32 7.90
N VAL A 157 0.78 -3.33 7.04
CA VAL A 157 2.07 -2.68 6.83
C VAL A 157 2.02 -1.30 7.48
N LEU A 158 2.63 -1.20 8.67
CA LEU A 158 2.77 0.06 9.38
C LEU A 158 4.02 0.79 8.87
N GLN A 159 3.82 1.97 8.31
CA GLN A 159 4.89 2.89 7.99
C GLN A 159 4.74 4.17 8.81
N ALA A 160 5.85 4.77 9.24
CA ALA A 160 5.82 6.01 9.98
C ALA A 160 7.00 6.93 9.64
N VAL A 161 6.76 8.24 9.71
CA VAL A 161 7.75 9.30 9.61
C VAL A 161 7.60 10.28 10.77
N ALA A 162 8.71 10.92 11.14
CA ALA A 162 8.71 12.03 12.06
C ALA A 162 8.95 13.34 11.28
N VAL A 163 8.17 14.37 11.58
CA VAL A 163 8.30 15.71 10.99
C VAL A 163 8.71 16.68 12.10
N ASP A 164 9.88 17.28 11.96
CA ASP A 164 10.39 18.23 12.94
C ASP A 164 9.69 19.59 12.88
N ALA A 165 9.96 20.46 13.85
CA ALA A 165 9.37 21.81 13.91
C ALA A 165 9.73 22.71 12.71
N GLY A 166 10.76 22.34 11.94
CA GLY A 166 11.15 23.01 10.69
C GLY A 166 10.46 22.45 9.45
N GLY A 167 9.60 21.43 9.59
CA GLY A 167 8.93 20.76 8.47
C GLY A 167 9.78 19.73 7.74
N ARG A 168 10.90 19.30 8.32
CA ARG A 168 11.80 18.30 7.75
C ARG A 168 11.34 16.91 8.14
N THR A 169 11.15 16.05 7.15
CA THR A 169 10.72 14.66 7.34
C THR A 169 11.92 13.73 7.53
N SER A 170 11.81 12.80 8.47
CA SER A 170 12.78 11.72 8.71
C SER A 170 12.75 10.66 7.60
N ASN A 171 13.68 9.69 7.69
CA ASN A 171 13.51 8.43 6.96
C ASN A 171 12.27 7.68 7.47
N VAL A 172 11.71 6.84 6.60
CA VAL A 172 10.57 5.99 6.92
C VAL A 172 11.02 4.85 7.83
N THR A 173 10.21 4.53 8.83
CA THR A 173 10.26 3.24 9.52
C THR A 173 9.10 2.40 9.03
N CYS A 174 9.38 1.15 8.63
CA CYS A 174 8.39 0.22 8.07
C CYS A 174 8.42 -1.10 8.83
N ALA A 175 7.27 -1.73 9.01
CA ALA A 175 7.16 -3.09 9.55
C ALA A 175 5.87 -3.78 9.08
N SER A 176 5.97 -5.08 8.79
CA SER A 176 4.85 -5.93 8.38
C SER A 176 4.36 -6.79 9.55
N TYR A 177 3.06 -6.74 9.83
CA TYR A 177 2.43 -7.48 10.92
C TYR A 177 1.43 -8.51 10.37
N PHE A 178 1.65 -9.78 10.69
CA PHE A 178 0.86 -10.94 10.25
C PHE A 178 0.04 -11.44 11.44
N VAL A 179 -1.17 -10.90 11.62
CA VAL A 179 -2.01 -11.21 12.78
C VAL A 179 -2.87 -12.44 12.53
N ALA A 180 -2.87 -13.40 13.46
CA ALA A 180 -3.60 -14.68 13.42
C ALA A 180 -3.36 -15.51 12.13
N MET A 181 -2.19 -15.34 11.49
CA MET A 181 -1.82 -16.06 10.25
C MET A 181 -0.91 -17.26 10.51
N GLU A 182 -0.29 -17.35 11.68
CA GLU A 182 0.68 -18.39 12.02
C GLU A 182 0.08 -19.81 11.95
N ALA A 183 -1.19 -19.96 12.31
CA ALA A 183 -1.88 -21.25 12.28
C ALA A 183 -2.28 -21.73 10.88
N ARG A 184 -2.19 -20.88 9.87
CA ARG A 184 -2.57 -21.23 8.49
C ARG A 184 -1.53 -22.15 7.88
N ALA A 185 -1.97 -23.25 7.25
CA ALA A 185 -1.09 -24.31 6.73
C ALA A 185 -0.03 -23.77 5.74
N MET A 186 -0.39 -22.80 4.92
CA MET A 186 0.52 -22.23 3.91
C MET A 186 1.68 -21.41 4.50
N TYR A 187 1.53 -20.90 5.74
CA TYR A 187 2.60 -20.13 6.38
C TYR A 187 3.37 -20.95 7.42
N ARG A 188 2.92 -22.15 7.78
CA ARG A 188 3.42 -22.89 8.94
C ARG A 188 4.86 -23.36 8.81
N ASP A 189 5.26 -23.81 7.63
CA ASP A 189 6.52 -24.54 7.42
C ASP A 189 7.46 -23.86 6.40
N LEU A 190 7.10 -22.66 5.89
CA LEU A 190 7.88 -21.94 4.90
C LEU A 190 8.35 -20.60 5.46
N PRO A 191 9.56 -20.15 5.10
CA PRO A 191 9.97 -18.78 5.37
C PRO A 191 9.09 -17.79 4.61
N VAL A 192 8.98 -16.56 5.11
CA VAL A 192 8.22 -15.49 4.47
C VAL A 192 9.15 -14.32 4.15
N LEU A 193 9.14 -13.89 2.90
CA LEU A 193 9.78 -12.67 2.45
C LEU A 193 8.69 -11.60 2.25
N SER A 194 8.71 -10.57 3.08
CA SER A 194 7.86 -9.39 2.93
C SER A 194 8.60 -8.31 2.14
N LEU A 195 8.01 -7.85 1.06
CA LEU A 195 8.51 -6.76 0.23
C LEU A 195 7.49 -5.62 0.25
N THR A 196 7.84 -4.52 0.89
CA THR A 196 6.98 -3.32 0.93
C THR A 196 7.52 -2.27 -0.02
N VAL A 197 6.68 -1.87 -0.95
CA VAL A 197 6.92 -0.77 -1.91
C VAL A 197 5.72 0.15 -1.85
N ASP A 198 5.94 1.46 -2.04
CA ASP A 198 4.80 2.38 -2.13
C ASP A 198 3.86 1.95 -3.25
N PRO A 199 2.57 1.71 -2.97
CA PRO A 199 1.61 1.30 -3.99
C PRO A 199 1.49 2.26 -5.17
N VAL A 200 1.82 3.55 -4.98
CA VAL A 200 1.86 4.53 -6.07
C VAL A 200 2.97 4.19 -7.08
N GLU A 201 4.15 3.78 -6.60
CA GLU A 201 5.24 3.35 -7.49
C GLU A 201 4.88 2.09 -8.30
N LEU A 202 4.00 1.23 -7.77
CA LEU A 202 3.55 0.01 -8.44
C LEU A 202 2.38 0.26 -9.39
N PHE A 203 1.36 1.00 -8.94
CA PHE A 203 0.03 0.97 -9.55
C PHE A 203 -0.45 2.31 -10.12
N ASP A 204 0.36 3.39 -10.06
CA ASP A 204 0.00 4.65 -10.70
C ASP A 204 -0.15 4.48 -12.21
N TYR A 205 -1.19 5.07 -12.79
CA TYR A 205 -1.49 4.95 -14.22
C TYR A 205 -0.38 5.50 -15.12
N PHE A 206 0.24 6.63 -14.73
CA PHE A 206 1.27 7.27 -15.52
C PHE A 206 2.66 6.72 -15.27
N GLY A 207 2.98 6.39 -14.02
CA GLY A 207 4.33 6.04 -13.56
C GLY A 207 4.49 4.65 -12.98
N GLY A 208 3.39 3.95 -12.70
CA GLY A 208 3.44 2.66 -12.00
C GLY A 208 4.21 1.59 -12.76
N ASN A 209 5.12 0.94 -12.04
CA ASN A 209 6.01 -0.08 -12.62
C ASN A 209 5.38 -1.48 -12.71
N TYR A 210 4.14 -1.65 -12.26
CA TYR A 210 3.46 -2.96 -12.23
C TYR A 210 2.08 -2.93 -12.90
N VAL A 211 1.86 -1.97 -13.81
CA VAL A 211 0.62 -1.84 -14.58
C VAL A 211 0.91 -1.65 -16.08
N THR A 212 -0.09 -1.93 -16.90
CA THR A 212 -0.06 -1.61 -18.33
C THR A 212 0.02 -0.10 -18.55
N GLY A 213 -0.79 0.66 -17.83
CA GLY A 213 -0.75 2.10 -17.71
C GLY A 213 -0.91 2.85 -19.02
N VAL A 214 -0.43 4.10 -19.01
CA VAL A 214 -0.56 5.04 -20.12
C VAL A 214 0.16 4.59 -21.40
N ASP A 215 1.27 3.87 -21.29
CA ASP A 215 2.02 3.43 -22.46
C ASP A 215 1.23 2.43 -23.30
N TYR A 216 0.54 1.50 -22.65
CA TYR A 216 -0.32 0.54 -23.32
C TYR A 216 -1.50 1.22 -24.04
N GLU A 217 -2.17 2.15 -23.36
CA GLU A 217 -3.31 2.85 -23.95
C GLU A 217 -2.90 3.75 -25.11
N ASN A 218 -1.74 4.43 -25.00
CA ASN A 218 -1.19 5.22 -26.11
C ASN A 218 -0.85 4.37 -27.32
N ALA A 219 -0.21 3.22 -27.11
CA ALA A 219 0.13 2.29 -28.20
C ALA A 219 -1.13 1.71 -28.85
N LEU A 220 -2.15 1.36 -28.05
CA LEU A 220 -3.44 0.90 -28.55
C LEU A 220 -4.15 1.97 -29.38
N ALA A 221 -4.15 3.23 -28.90
CA ALA A 221 -4.76 4.35 -29.61
C ALA A 221 -4.04 4.70 -30.91
N ALA A 222 -2.73 4.46 -30.98
CA ALA A 222 -1.90 4.67 -32.17
C ALA A 222 -1.92 3.50 -33.17
N ASP A 223 -2.61 2.40 -32.85
CA ASP A 223 -2.57 1.13 -33.59
C ASP A 223 -1.12 0.58 -33.77
N ASP A 224 -0.26 0.82 -32.75
CA ASP A 224 1.15 0.40 -32.68
C ASP A 224 1.40 -0.44 -31.41
N LEU A 225 0.48 -1.35 -31.11
CA LEU A 225 0.60 -2.20 -29.94
C LEU A 225 1.65 -3.28 -30.14
N ARG A 226 2.69 -3.25 -29.30
CA ARG A 226 3.77 -4.23 -29.27
C ARG A 226 3.82 -4.94 -27.94
N PHE A 227 4.59 -6.04 -27.84
CA PHE A 227 4.71 -6.82 -26.61
C PHE A 227 5.25 -6.00 -25.42
N ASP A 228 6.02 -4.96 -25.70
CA ASP A 228 6.65 -4.05 -24.73
C ASP A 228 5.91 -2.73 -24.52
N SER A 229 4.68 -2.62 -25.02
CA SER A 229 3.87 -1.40 -24.93
C SER A 229 3.12 -1.33 -23.60
N ALA A 230 3.85 -1.29 -22.47
CA ALA A 230 3.24 -1.11 -21.15
C ALA A 230 4.24 -0.45 -20.20
N ASN A 231 3.74 0.23 -19.15
CA ASN A 231 4.57 0.91 -18.17
C ASN A 231 5.62 -0.01 -17.53
N TYR A 232 5.27 -1.26 -17.23
CA TYR A 232 6.20 -2.20 -16.58
C TYR A 232 7.41 -2.59 -17.44
N TYR A 233 7.44 -2.23 -18.72
CA TYR A 233 8.62 -2.41 -19.59
C TYR A 233 9.59 -1.23 -19.56
N ARG A 234 9.26 -0.15 -18.85
CA ARG A 234 10.16 1.02 -18.75
C ARG A 234 11.47 0.73 -18.01
N GLY A 235 11.53 -0.39 -17.28
CA GLY A 235 12.73 -0.80 -16.55
C GLY A 235 13.02 0.06 -15.32
N GLY A 236 12.00 0.56 -14.65
CA GLY A 236 12.15 1.29 -13.39
C GLY A 236 12.68 0.38 -12.27
N GLU A 237 13.60 0.92 -11.46
CA GLU A 237 14.08 0.27 -10.25
C GLU A 237 13.32 0.85 -9.04
N MET A 238 12.90 -0.02 -8.15
CA MET A 238 12.27 0.33 -6.87
C MET A 238 13.14 -0.16 -5.73
N LYS A 239 13.06 0.52 -4.59
CA LYS A 239 13.77 0.11 -3.36
C LYS A 239 12.74 -0.41 -2.36
N PRO A 240 12.48 -1.71 -2.33
CA PRO A 240 11.57 -2.28 -1.36
C PRO A 240 12.19 -2.24 0.03
N HIS A 241 11.36 -1.98 1.04
CA HIS A 241 11.70 -2.43 2.38
C HIS A 241 11.51 -3.95 2.44
N VAL A 242 12.54 -4.64 2.91
CA VAL A 242 12.61 -6.11 2.90
C VAL A 242 12.63 -6.63 4.33
N GLU A 243 11.72 -7.53 4.66
CA GLU A 243 11.74 -8.29 5.91
C GLU A 243 11.74 -9.79 5.59
N TYR A 244 12.66 -10.54 6.18
CA TYR A 244 12.74 -11.98 6.01
C TYR A 244 12.48 -12.69 7.34
N PHE A 245 11.45 -13.51 7.34
CA PHE A 245 11.01 -14.32 8.47
C PHE A 245 11.33 -15.78 8.19
N GLU A 246 12.12 -16.39 9.06
CA GLU A 246 12.42 -17.83 9.00
C GLU A 246 11.15 -18.69 9.17
N ALA A 247 11.24 -19.98 8.88
CA ALA A 247 10.12 -20.89 9.04
C ALA A 247 9.58 -20.95 10.49
N ASP A 248 10.42 -20.67 11.48
CA ASP A 248 10.06 -20.54 12.89
C ASP A 248 9.48 -19.16 13.28
N ARG A 249 9.22 -18.30 12.30
CA ARG A 249 8.65 -16.93 12.42
C ARG A 249 9.56 -15.89 13.03
N TYR A 250 10.83 -16.16 13.18
CA TYR A 250 11.78 -15.14 13.60
C TYR A 250 12.16 -14.22 12.45
N LEU A 251 12.06 -12.92 12.68
CA LEU A 251 12.61 -11.90 11.80
C LEU A 251 14.15 -11.94 11.89
N THR A 252 14.82 -12.29 10.80
CA THR A 252 16.28 -12.46 10.75
C THR A 252 16.98 -11.46 9.84
N TYR A 253 16.24 -10.80 8.95
CA TYR A 253 16.73 -9.72 8.11
C TYR A 253 15.66 -8.63 7.97
N GLU A 254 16.11 -7.36 8.03
CA GLU A 254 15.33 -6.16 7.75
C GLU A 254 16.26 -5.13 7.09
N GLY A 255 15.82 -4.51 5.98
CA GLY A 255 16.59 -3.51 5.24
C GLY A 255 15.95 -3.07 3.94
N GLU A 256 16.65 -2.22 3.18
CA GLU A 256 16.30 -1.76 1.84
C GLU A 256 17.25 -2.40 0.81
#